data_e4f07cf804d236b81339e351de950183
#
_entry.id   e4f07cf804d236b81339e351de950183
#
_cell.length_a   1.000
_cell.length_b   1.000
_cell.length_c   1.000
_cell.angle_alpha   90.00
_cell.angle_beta   90.00
_cell.angle_gamma   90.00
#
_symmetry.space_group_name_H-M   'P 1'
#
loop_
_entity.id
_entity.type
_entity.pdbx_description
1 polymer ?
#
loop_
_entity_poly.entity_id
_entity_poly.type
_entity_poly.pdbx_seq_one_letter_code
_entity_poly.pdbx_strand_id
1 'polypeptide(L)'
;MIKSYANANERLSAHFRAGEFKCKCCGKIRVDSTLIGFLEQLYAALNCSKIIVSSGYRCTRHDRAVGGSGAGRHTMGMAADICCYGQDGKPIASKYVACAAEDLGINGIGLN
;
A
#
# COMPACT_ATOMS: atom_id res chain seq x y z
N MET A 1 -11.61 7.67 3.41
CA MET A 1 -12.78 7.26 2.59
C MET A 1 -12.34 6.24 1.56
N ILE A 2 -13.01 5.12 1.49
CA ILE A 2 -12.73 4.06 0.52
C ILE A 2 -13.34 4.44 -0.82
N LYS A 3 -12.54 4.35 -1.88
CA LYS A 3 -12.97 4.73 -3.22
C LYS A 3 -12.54 3.66 -4.23
N SER A 4 -13.40 3.37 -5.20
CA SER A 4 -13.10 2.46 -6.32
C SER A 4 -12.63 3.27 -7.52
N TYR A 5 -11.70 2.71 -8.28
CA TYR A 5 -11.12 3.36 -9.46
C TYR A 5 -11.22 2.44 -10.67
N ALA A 6 -11.63 3.01 -11.79
CA ALA A 6 -11.70 2.28 -13.06
C ALA A 6 -10.41 2.44 -13.87
N ASN A 7 -9.69 3.54 -13.70
CA ASN A 7 -8.48 3.85 -14.47
C ASN A 7 -7.24 3.62 -13.63
N ALA A 8 -6.44 2.61 -13.99
CA ALA A 8 -5.19 2.28 -13.32
C ALA A 8 -4.16 3.42 -13.38
N ASN A 9 -4.24 4.29 -14.37
CA ASN A 9 -3.31 5.40 -14.53
C ASN A 9 -3.69 6.65 -13.75
N GLU A 10 -4.85 6.64 -13.09
CA GLU A 10 -5.29 7.78 -12.29
C GLU A 10 -4.30 8.04 -11.16
N ARG A 11 -3.83 9.28 -11.05
CA ARG A 11 -2.91 9.67 -9.99
C ARG A 11 -3.69 9.91 -8.69
N LEU A 12 -3.29 9.22 -7.64
CA LEU A 12 -3.93 9.35 -6.32
C LEU A 12 -3.23 10.39 -5.44
N SER A 13 -1.92 10.55 -5.64
CA SER A 13 -1.10 11.48 -4.88
C SER A 13 0.19 11.74 -5.65
N ALA A 14 1.13 12.49 -5.06
CA ALA A 14 2.39 12.84 -5.72
C ALA A 14 3.17 11.61 -6.21
N HIS A 15 3.11 10.48 -5.47
CA HIS A 15 3.95 9.32 -5.74
C HIS A 15 3.18 8.03 -6.04
N PHE A 16 1.85 8.05 -6.01
CA PHE A 16 1.04 6.82 -6.17
C PHE A 16 -0.04 6.96 -7.23
N ARG A 17 -0.24 5.87 -7.97
CA ARG A 17 -1.31 5.73 -8.96
C ARG A 17 -2.24 4.58 -8.58
N ALA A 18 -3.47 4.64 -9.04
CA ALA A 18 -4.50 3.65 -8.71
C ALA A 18 -4.07 2.21 -9.01
N GLY A 19 -3.43 2.00 -10.16
CA GLY A 19 -3.02 0.66 -10.61
C GLY A 19 -2.06 -0.06 -9.66
N GLU A 20 -1.33 0.66 -8.83
CA GLU A 20 -0.42 0.06 -7.85
C GLU A 20 -1.16 -0.75 -6.79
N PHE A 21 -2.45 -0.48 -6.59
CA PHE A 21 -3.29 -1.11 -5.57
C PHE A 21 -4.28 -2.13 -6.16
N LYS A 22 -4.12 -2.47 -7.42
CA LYS A 22 -5.02 -3.36 -8.14
C LYS A 22 -5.00 -4.77 -7.58
N CYS A 23 -6.19 -5.37 -7.43
CA CYS A 23 -6.31 -6.78 -7.05
C CYS A 23 -5.74 -7.66 -8.16
N LYS A 24 -4.85 -8.56 -7.80
CA LYS A 24 -4.20 -9.47 -8.75
C LYS A 24 -5.13 -10.56 -9.29
N CYS A 25 -6.26 -10.80 -8.63
CA CYS A 25 -7.25 -11.80 -9.02
C CYS A 25 -8.31 -11.21 -9.96
N CYS A 26 -9.04 -10.18 -9.52
CA CYS A 26 -10.19 -9.65 -10.25
C CYS A 26 -9.90 -8.36 -11.02
N GLY A 27 -8.73 -7.74 -10.80
CA GLY A 27 -8.34 -6.51 -11.46
C GLY A 27 -9.03 -5.25 -10.96
N LYS A 28 -9.87 -5.34 -9.95
CA LYS A 28 -10.52 -4.17 -9.36
C LYS A 28 -9.54 -3.39 -8.49
N ILE A 29 -9.78 -2.09 -8.39
CA ILE A 29 -8.94 -1.17 -7.61
C ILE A 29 -9.82 -0.51 -6.56
N ARG A 30 -9.41 -0.61 -5.30
CA ARG A 30 -10.11 -0.04 -4.16
C ARG A 30 -9.08 0.46 -3.15
N VAL A 31 -9.16 1.74 -2.81
CA VAL A 31 -8.15 2.36 -1.93
C VAL A 31 -8.81 3.36 -1.00
N ASP A 32 -8.43 3.30 0.27
CA ASP A 32 -8.80 4.33 1.24
C ASP A 32 -7.84 5.50 1.10
N SER A 33 -8.37 6.72 1.05
CA SER A 33 -7.55 7.93 0.98
C SER A 33 -6.61 8.09 2.17
N THR A 34 -7.00 7.57 3.33
CA THR A 34 -6.15 7.57 4.54
C THR A 34 -4.88 6.74 4.32
N LEU A 35 -5.00 5.60 3.65
CA LEU A 35 -3.84 4.77 3.32
C LEU A 35 -2.85 5.52 2.43
N ILE A 36 -3.35 6.22 1.43
CA ILE A 36 -2.50 7.03 0.53
C ILE A 36 -1.77 8.11 1.32
N GLY A 37 -2.46 8.80 2.24
CA GLY A 37 -1.85 9.80 3.11
C GLY A 37 -0.73 9.21 3.96
N PHE A 38 -0.93 8.04 4.53
CA PHE A 38 0.08 7.33 5.30
C PHE A 38 1.30 6.97 4.47
N LEU A 39 1.10 6.48 3.25
CA LEU A 39 2.20 6.13 2.36
C LEU A 39 3.03 7.34 1.96
N GLU A 40 2.39 8.49 1.70
CA GLU A 40 3.10 9.73 1.42
C GLU A 40 3.89 10.22 2.63
N GLN A 41 3.36 10.06 3.85
CA GLN A 41 4.08 10.40 5.08
C GLN A 41 5.34 9.53 5.25
N LEU A 42 5.22 8.23 4.99
CA LEU A 42 6.38 7.33 5.02
C LEU A 42 7.41 7.70 3.97
N TYR A 43 6.96 8.02 2.77
CA TYR A 43 7.83 8.43 1.67
C TYR A 43 8.70 9.62 2.09
N ALA A 44 8.10 10.63 2.70
CA ALA A 44 8.81 11.82 3.17
C ALA A 44 9.71 11.52 4.37
N ALA A 45 9.19 10.80 5.37
CA ALA A 45 9.91 10.52 6.62
C ALA A 45 11.18 9.70 6.39
N LEU A 46 11.15 8.76 5.44
CA LEU A 46 12.28 7.90 5.12
C LEU A 46 13.14 8.43 3.97
N ASN A 47 12.79 9.58 3.43
CA ASN A 47 13.47 10.16 2.25
C ASN A 47 13.60 9.14 1.12
N CYS A 48 12.49 8.50 0.77
CA CYS A 48 12.45 7.44 -0.22
C CYS A 48 12.73 7.97 -1.63
N SER A 49 13.33 7.12 -2.48
CA SER A 49 13.34 7.33 -3.93
C SER A 49 12.10 6.75 -4.58
N LYS A 50 11.56 5.65 -4.00
CA LYS A 50 10.31 5.05 -4.42
C LYS A 50 9.76 4.12 -3.32
N ILE A 51 8.47 3.85 -3.38
CA ILE A 51 7.82 2.79 -2.60
C ILE A 51 7.10 1.89 -3.61
N ILE A 52 7.40 0.59 -3.55
CA ILE A 52 6.72 -0.41 -4.38
C ILE A 52 5.62 -1.06 -3.55
N VAL A 53 4.40 -1.07 -4.09
CA VAL A 53 3.26 -1.76 -3.47
C VAL A 53 3.21 -3.16 -4.08
N SER A 54 3.52 -4.16 -3.28
CA SER A 54 3.50 -5.56 -3.73
C SER A 54 2.11 -6.16 -3.64
N SER A 55 1.26 -5.67 -2.73
CA SER A 55 -0.12 -6.09 -2.58
C SER A 55 -0.94 -4.93 -2.03
N GLY A 56 -2.00 -4.55 -2.75
CA GLY A 56 -2.95 -3.53 -2.31
C GLY A 56 -4.31 -4.16 -2.02
N TYR A 57 -5.33 -3.76 -2.79
CA TYR A 57 -6.66 -4.35 -2.65
C TYR A 57 -6.65 -5.83 -3.01
N ARG A 58 -7.38 -6.62 -2.21
CA ARG A 58 -7.66 -8.03 -2.48
C ARG A 58 -9.16 -8.26 -2.44
N CYS A 59 -9.73 -8.86 -3.50
CA CYS A 59 -11.10 -9.35 -3.40
C CYS A 59 -11.14 -10.53 -2.41
N THR A 60 -12.31 -10.87 -1.92
CA THR A 60 -12.48 -11.94 -0.92
C THR A 60 -11.82 -13.24 -1.36
N ARG A 61 -12.01 -13.62 -2.63
CA ARG A 61 -11.40 -14.85 -3.18
C ARG A 61 -9.88 -14.81 -3.11
N HIS A 62 -9.27 -13.70 -3.54
CA HIS A 62 -7.81 -13.56 -3.56
C HIS A 62 -7.25 -13.54 -2.16
N ASP A 63 -7.88 -12.81 -1.24
CA ASP A 63 -7.44 -12.73 0.14
C ASP A 63 -7.42 -14.12 0.80
N ARG A 64 -8.46 -14.92 0.60
CA ARG A 64 -8.50 -16.30 1.11
C ARG A 64 -7.42 -17.18 0.48
N ALA A 65 -7.16 -17.01 -0.82
CA ALA A 65 -6.15 -17.80 -1.54
C ALA A 65 -4.74 -17.57 -1.01
N VAL A 66 -4.45 -16.38 -0.49
CA VAL A 66 -3.13 -16.04 0.08
C VAL A 66 -3.10 -16.13 1.61
N GLY A 67 -4.08 -16.78 2.22
CA GLY A 67 -4.10 -17.07 3.65
C GLY A 67 -4.83 -16.07 4.53
N GLY A 68 -5.54 -15.09 3.95
CA GLY A 68 -6.35 -14.13 4.69
C GLY A 68 -7.74 -14.70 5.04
N SER A 69 -8.47 -13.96 5.87
CA SER A 69 -9.83 -14.34 6.31
C SER A 69 -10.90 -14.11 5.24
N GLY A 70 -10.60 -13.33 4.20
CA GLY A 70 -11.59 -12.89 3.22
C GLY A 70 -12.35 -11.63 3.64
N ALA A 71 -12.03 -11.06 4.81
CA ALA A 71 -12.70 -9.89 5.36
C ALA A 71 -11.73 -8.90 6.04
N GLY A 72 -10.42 -9.03 5.81
CA GLY A 72 -9.40 -8.17 6.41
C GLY A 72 -9.28 -6.81 5.72
N ARG A 73 -8.31 -6.00 6.18
CA ARG A 73 -8.10 -4.64 5.67
C ARG A 73 -7.77 -4.57 4.19
N HIS A 74 -7.06 -5.57 3.65
CA HIS A 74 -6.79 -5.65 2.20
C HIS A 74 -8.09 -5.72 1.38
N THR A 75 -9.13 -6.37 1.90
CA THR A 75 -10.42 -6.46 1.21
C THR A 75 -11.22 -5.17 1.28
N MET A 76 -10.82 -4.23 2.12
CA MET A 76 -11.44 -2.91 2.25
C MET A 76 -10.64 -1.81 1.54
N GLY A 77 -9.48 -2.14 0.95
CA GLY A 77 -8.59 -1.13 0.40
C GLY A 77 -7.88 -0.30 1.46
N MET A 78 -7.78 -0.81 2.69
CA MET A 78 -7.22 -0.11 3.84
C MET A 78 -5.84 -0.63 4.25
N ALA A 79 -5.26 -1.53 3.48
CA ALA A 79 -3.94 -2.10 3.77
C ALA A 79 -3.12 -2.25 2.49
N ALA A 80 -1.81 -2.18 2.63
CA ALA A 80 -0.86 -2.42 1.55
C ALA A 80 0.39 -3.09 2.10
N ASP A 81 0.92 -4.04 1.34
CA ASP A 81 2.26 -4.59 1.56
C ASP A 81 3.22 -3.81 0.68
N ILE A 82 4.28 -3.28 1.27
CA ILE A 82 5.18 -2.36 0.59
C ILE A 82 6.65 -2.71 0.79
N CYS A 83 7.47 -2.19 -0.12
CA CYS A 83 8.92 -2.15 0.02
C CYS A 83 9.39 -0.72 -0.28
N CYS A 84 10.09 -0.10 0.65
CA CYS A 84 10.60 1.25 0.51
C CYS A 84 12.05 1.22 0.03
N TYR A 85 12.40 2.13 -0.87
CA TYR A 85 13.75 2.27 -1.41
C TYR A 85 14.32 3.65 -1.07
N GLY A 86 15.58 3.69 -0.66
CA GLY A 86 16.28 4.92 -0.34
C GLY A 86 16.84 5.62 -1.55
N GLN A 87 17.48 6.78 -1.34
CA GLN A 87 18.07 7.58 -2.41
C GLN A 87 19.24 6.88 -3.10
N ASP A 88 19.86 5.91 -2.45
CA ASP A 88 20.90 5.05 -3.02
C ASP A 88 20.35 3.95 -3.95
N GLY A 89 19.04 3.87 -4.11
CA GLY A 89 18.35 2.86 -4.91
C GLY A 89 18.23 1.50 -4.24
N LYS A 90 18.64 1.38 -2.98
CA LYS A 90 18.60 0.11 -2.25
C LYS A 90 17.37 0.03 -1.34
N PRO A 91 16.84 -1.19 -1.08
CA PRO A 91 15.74 -1.36 -0.14
C PRO A 91 16.12 -0.87 1.25
N ILE A 92 15.20 -0.15 1.90
CA ILE A 92 15.33 0.23 3.29
C ILE A 92 14.92 -0.99 4.13
N ALA A 93 15.73 -1.34 5.13
CA ALA A 93 15.44 -2.49 5.98
C ALA A 93 14.06 -2.34 6.65
N SER A 94 13.30 -3.44 6.70
CA SER A 94 11.92 -3.46 7.24
C SER A 94 11.82 -2.88 8.64
N LYS A 95 12.85 -3.09 9.48
CA LYS A 95 12.86 -2.55 10.85
C LYS A 95 12.81 -1.03 10.89
N TYR A 96 13.46 -0.35 9.95
CA TYR A 96 13.43 1.12 9.88
C TYR A 96 12.09 1.63 9.38
N VAL A 97 11.50 0.93 8.40
CA VAL A 97 10.17 1.27 7.90
C VAL A 97 9.13 1.07 9.01
N ALA A 98 9.22 -0.04 9.75
CA ALA A 98 8.33 -0.31 10.87
C ALA A 98 8.43 0.76 11.97
N CYS A 99 9.64 1.19 12.32
CA CYS A 99 9.85 2.25 13.31
C CYS A 99 9.24 3.58 12.85
N ALA A 100 9.45 3.94 11.59
CA ALA A 100 8.88 5.18 11.04
C ALA A 100 7.35 5.12 11.03
N ALA A 101 6.76 3.99 10.63
CA ALA A 101 5.32 3.80 10.63
C ALA A 101 4.74 3.91 12.03
N GLU A 102 5.40 3.28 13.00
CA GLU A 102 4.98 3.35 14.41
C GLU A 102 5.04 4.78 14.94
N ASP A 103 6.12 5.50 14.68
CA ASP A 103 6.28 6.89 15.10
C ASP A 103 5.21 7.81 14.49
N LEU A 104 4.77 7.52 13.29
CA LEU A 104 3.72 8.29 12.58
C LEU A 104 2.31 7.82 12.92
N GLY A 105 2.16 6.76 13.72
CA GLY A 105 0.85 6.20 14.05
C GLY A 105 0.15 5.54 12.87
N ILE A 106 0.91 5.00 11.92
CA ILE A 106 0.39 4.41 10.69
C ILE A 106 -0.05 2.96 10.93
N ASN A 107 -1.24 2.62 10.43
CA ASN A 107 -1.79 1.27 10.44
C ASN A 107 -2.01 0.76 9.01
N GLY A 108 -2.13 -0.57 8.86
CA GLY A 108 -2.48 -1.17 7.58
C GLY A 108 -1.30 -1.35 6.63
N ILE A 109 -0.07 -1.27 7.13
CA ILE A 109 1.14 -1.45 6.33
C ILE A 109 1.79 -2.79 6.66
N GLY A 110 1.92 -3.64 5.64
CA GLY A 110 2.72 -4.85 5.69
C GLY A 110 4.08 -4.60 5.05
N LEU A 111 5.10 -5.29 5.53
CA LEU A 111 6.48 -5.13 5.05
C LEU A 111 6.98 -6.42 4.42
N ASN A 112 7.56 -6.27 3.26
CA ASN A 112 8.20 -7.38 2.53
C ASN A 112 9.69 -7.42 2.83
#